data_5b8b50d23ecfa126df14596405a144cf
#
_entry.id   5b8b50d23ecfa126df14596405a144cf
#
_cell.length_a   1.000
_cell.length_b   1.000
_cell.length_c   1.000
_cell.angle_alpha   90.00
_cell.angle_beta   90.00
_cell.angle_gamma   90.00
#
_symmetry.space_group_name_H-M   'P 1'
#
loop_
_entity.id
_entity.type
_entity.pdbx_description
1 polymer ?
#
loop_
_entity_poly.entity_id
_entity_poly.type
_entity_poly.pdbx_seq_one_letter_code
_entity_poly.pdbx_strand_id
1 'polypeptide(L)'
;MKYASFKMWVADKYHYKDGYAIWLVVRKDNKRKVMALGIYAEPHQWDDKQELFITDTRVPKLHPDRKYLNDWLIQKKAEILHIIAWFDKNKIDWTLNQVEQEFFHYSNKGNVKDYFEKLIQTYKDTNHIGNAACYNRTLHLLELFDDNFSERVFPEIDIKYVKAFDVFLQKRECKGNTRKFYFKALRAVLNKAIQDGEASESTYPFGKGGFSVASLEEETMKRYLPHEDMEKLKNTVVESVAQELARRLFLFSYYCYGISFIDAALLTKKNIIRYNGGNYIVYKRNKTKEAKRVKPIQIRITQEIQDLLDWFATYTLLVEDYLLLIVSIAGYNGEQLYNYIRSRLGRNNQHLANL
;
A
#
# COMPACT_ATOMS: atom_id res chain seq x y z
N MET A 1 -38.03 11.46 -0.18
CA MET A 1 -36.75 11.66 -0.88
C MET A 1 -36.91 12.83 -1.82
N LYS A 2 -36.11 13.89 -1.67
CA LYS A 2 -36.09 15.00 -2.62
C LYS A 2 -35.25 14.54 -3.81
N TYR A 3 -35.88 14.44 -4.98
CA TYR A 3 -35.20 13.93 -6.18
C TYR A 3 -34.13 14.92 -6.65
N ALA A 4 -32.88 14.46 -6.72
CA ALA A 4 -31.86 15.14 -7.48
C ALA A 4 -31.99 14.78 -8.96
N SER A 5 -31.79 15.73 -9.84
CA SER A 5 -31.71 15.50 -11.29
C SER A 5 -30.45 16.13 -11.85
N PHE A 6 -29.91 15.57 -12.91
CA PHE A 6 -28.83 16.19 -13.65
C PHE A 6 -29.14 16.16 -15.15
N LYS A 7 -28.56 17.11 -15.88
CA LYS A 7 -28.70 17.23 -17.31
C LYS A 7 -27.41 17.83 -17.90
N MET A 8 -27.01 17.35 -19.06
CA MET A 8 -26.00 18.01 -19.89
C MET A 8 -26.68 18.82 -20.98
N TRP A 9 -26.18 20.02 -21.22
CA TRP A 9 -26.72 20.90 -22.25
C TRP A 9 -25.67 21.83 -22.83
N VAL A 10 -25.91 22.32 -24.04
CA VAL A 10 -25.11 23.37 -24.69
C VAL A 10 -25.54 24.72 -24.17
N ALA A 11 -24.58 25.54 -23.70
CA ALA A 11 -24.85 26.89 -23.23
C ALA A 11 -25.30 27.84 -24.40
N ASP A 12 -26.15 28.77 -24.11
CA ASP A 12 -26.75 29.67 -25.12
C ASP A 12 -26.22 31.11 -25.06
N LYS A 13 -25.39 31.46 -24.08
CA LYS A 13 -25.02 32.86 -23.80
C LYS A 13 -23.70 33.32 -24.40
N TYR A 14 -22.70 32.47 -24.45
CA TYR A 14 -21.35 32.85 -24.89
C TYR A 14 -20.84 31.87 -25.93
N HIS A 15 -20.57 32.38 -27.13
CA HIS A 15 -19.96 31.62 -28.20
C HIS A 15 -18.44 31.79 -28.11
N TYR A 16 -17.74 30.66 -27.94
CA TYR A 16 -16.28 30.57 -27.96
C TYR A 16 -15.78 30.25 -29.36
N LYS A 17 -14.47 30.21 -29.55
CA LYS A 17 -13.83 29.90 -30.85
C LYS A 17 -14.30 28.54 -31.42
N ASP A 18 -14.55 27.58 -30.53
CA ASP A 18 -14.88 26.19 -30.87
C ASP A 18 -16.38 25.87 -30.67
N GLY A 19 -17.23 26.90 -30.46
CA GLY A 19 -18.65 26.73 -30.24
C GLY A 19 -19.14 27.16 -28.85
N TYR A 20 -20.31 26.69 -28.45
CA TYR A 20 -20.89 26.94 -27.13
C TYR A 20 -20.44 25.86 -26.14
N ALA A 21 -20.16 26.27 -24.90
CA ALA A 21 -19.70 25.35 -23.85
C ALA A 21 -20.78 24.32 -23.48
N ILE A 22 -20.40 23.07 -23.31
CA ILE A 22 -21.26 22.03 -22.74
C ILE A 22 -21.13 22.06 -21.22
N TRP A 23 -22.27 22.10 -20.55
CA TRP A 23 -22.39 22.15 -19.10
C TRP A 23 -23.09 20.91 -18.55
N LEU A 24 -22.60 20.45 -17.40
CA LEU A 24 -23.32 19.51 -16.53
C LEU A 24 -24.04 20.31 -15.46
N VAL A 25 -25.35 20.17 -15.38
CA VAL A 25 -26.20 20.87 -14.42
C VAL A 25 -26.80 19.86 -13.44
N VAL A 26 -26.51 20.01 -12.16
CA VAL A 26 -27.11 19.22 -11.09
C VAL A 26 -28.12 20.08 -10.35
N ARG A 27 -29.32 19.52 -10.07
CA ARG A 27 -30.42 20.19 -9.36
C ARG A 27 -30.80 19.39 -8.13
N LYS A 28 -30.96 20.09 -7.00
CA LYS A 28 -31.50 19.56 -5.75
C LYS A 28 -32.17 20.70 -4.98
N ASP A 29 -33.34 20.45 -4.38
CA ASP A 29 -34.04 21.40 -3.50
C ASP A 29 -34.27 22.80 -4.15
N ASN A 30 -34.74 22.82 -5.40
CA ASN A 30 -34.97 24.03 -6.20
C ASN A 30 -33.72 24.89 -6.45
N LYS A 31 -32.53 24.37 -6.12
CA LYS A 31 -31.24 25.00 -6.43
C LYS A 31 -30.57 24.24 -7.57
N ARG A 32 -29.70 24.91 -8.29
CA ARG A 32 -28.90 24.31 -9.35
C ARG A 32 -27.43 24.67 -9.21
N LYS A 33 -26.57 23.75 -9.59
CA LYS A 33 -25.15 23.97 -9.78
C LYS A 33 -24.78 23.64 -11.23
N VAL A 34 -23.98 24.51 -11.83
CA VAL A 34 -23.52 24.39 -13.22
C VAL A 34 -22.03 24.13 -13.21
N MET A 35 -21.60 23.08 -13.87
CA MET A 35 -20.20 22.66 -14.01
C MET A 35 -19.83 22.64 -15.49
N ALA A 36 -18.82 23.42 -15.87
CA ALA A 36 -18.31 23.43 -17.25
C ALA A 36 -17.48 22.16 -17.50
N LEU A 37 -17.74 21.49 -18.63
CA LEU A 37 -17.05 20.24 -18.98
C LEU A 37 -15.77 20.48 -19.81
N GLY A 38 -15.50 21.73 -20.24
CA GLY A 38 -14.31 22.07 -21.02
C GLY A 38 -14.40 21.63 -22.49
N ILE A 39 -15.57 21.23 -22.96
CA ILE A 39 -15.85 20.88 -24.36
C ILE A 39 -16.92 21.79 -24.93
N TYR A 40 -16.95 21.92 -26.25
CA TYR A 40 -17.77 22.89 -26.97
C TYR A 40 -18.52 22.22 -28.11
N ALA A 41 -19.70 22.73 -28.43
CA ALA A 41 -20.52 22.27 -29.55
C ALA A 41 -21.26 23.42 -30.22
N GLU A 42 -21.45 23.34 -31.53
CA GLU A 42 -22.47 24.15 -32.18
C GLU A 42 -23.86 23.52 -31.96
N PRO A 43 -24.96 24.34 -31.88
CA PRO A 43 -26.29 23.80 -31.61
C PRO A 43 -26.74 22.68 -32.58
N HIS A 44 -26.33 22.74 -33.84
CA HIS A 44 -26.65 21.72 -34.84
C HIS A 44 -25.85 20.42 -34.68
N GLN A 45 -24.82 20.39 -33.81
CA GLN A 45 -23.99 19.21 -33.54
C GLN A 45 -24.47 18.45 -32.31
N TRP A 46 -25.44 18.96 -31.55
CA TRP A 46 -25.86 18.46 -30.24
C TRP A 46 -27.31 17.96 -30.25
N ASP A 47 -27.55 16.81 -29.68
CA ASP A 47 -28.89 16.26 -29.44
C ASP A 47 -29.26 16.46 -27.96
N ASP A 48 -30.17 17.38 -27.72
CA ASP A 48 -30.67 17.72 -26.38
C ASP A 48 -31.45 16.57 -25.69
N LYS A 49 -31.99 15.62 -26.46
CA LYS A 49 -32.73 14.48 -25.92
C LYS A 49 -31.78 13.38 -25.44
N GLN A 50 -30.79 13.09 -26.26
CA GLN A 50 -29.74 12.09 -25.93
C GLN A 50 -28.66 12.69 -25.02
N GLU A 51 -28.52 14.04 -25.03
CA GLU A 51 -27.44 14.77 -24.36
C GLU A 51 -26.04 14.32 -24.84
N LEU A 52 -25.92 14.17 -26.17
CA LEU A 52 -24.73 13.70 -26.87
C LEU A 52 -24.55 14.46 -28.19
N PHE A 53 -23.35 14.39 -28.75
CA PHE A 53 -23.09 14.86 -30.12
C PHE A 53 -23.82 13.97 -31.12
N ILE A 54 -24.39 14.60 -32.16
CA ILE A 54 -25.06 13.91 -33.24
C ILE A 54 -24.03 13.10 -34.07
N THR A 55 -24.34 11.84 -34.32
CA THR A 55 -23.48 10.94 -35.13
C THR A 55 -24.03 10.66 -36.52
N ASP A 56 -25.25 11.08 -36.83
CA ASP A 56 -25.88 10.89 -38.13
C ASP A 56 -25.14 11.69 -39.21
N THR A 57 -24.51 10.98 -40.13
CA THR A 57 -23.67 11.53 -41.20
C THR A 57 -24.44 12.42 -42.21
N ARG A 58 -25.77 12.42 -42.15
CA ARG A 58 -26.62 13.32 -42.96
C ARG A 58 -26.63 14.75 -42.47
N VAL A 59 -26.26 14.97 -41.20
CA VAL A 59 -26.13 16.30 -40.59
C VAL A 59 -24.82 16.94 -41.10
N PRO A 60 -24.85 18.17 -41.68
CA PRO A 60 -23.65 18.83 -42.14
C PRO A 60 -22.78 19.35 -41.00
N LYS A 61 -21.46 19.41 -41.19
CA LYS A 61 -20.50 19.99 -40.25
C LYS A 61 -20.55 19.38 -38.86
N LEU A 62 -20.59 18.05 -38.78
CA LEU A 62 -20.49 17.31 -37.52
C LEU A 62 -19.19 17.58 -36.79
N HIS A 63 -19.23 17.49 -35.44
CA HIS A 63 -18.00 17.58 -34.65
C HIS A 63 -17.02 16.45 -35.02
N PRO A 64 -15.73 16.75 -35.29
CA PRO A 64 -14.77 15.73 -35.75
C PRO A 64 -14.62 14.60 -34.74
N ASP A 65 -14.50 14.92 -33.46
CA ASP A 65 -14.23 13.97 -32.35
C ASP A 65 -15.51 13.43 -31.71
N ARG A 66 -16.68 13.57 -32.34
CA ARG A 66 -17.99 13.26 -31.75
C ARG A 66 -18.11 11.86 -31.13
N LYS A 67 -17.48 10.84 -31.70
CA LYS A 67 -17.53 9.49 -31.15
C LYS A 67 -16.79 9.41 -29.82
N TYR A 68 -15.55 9.87 -29.79
CA TYR A 68 -14.75 9.93 -28.57
C TYR A 68 -15.41 10.79 -27.49
N LEU A 69 -15.92 11.96 -27.85
CA LEU A 69 -16.60 12.86 -26.91
C LEU A 69 -17.90 12.27 -26.37
N ASN A 70 -18.63 11.49 -27.16
CA ASN A 70 -19.82 10.79 -26.69
C ASN A 70 -19.48 9.71 -25.65
N ASP A 71 -18.45 8.92 -25.90
CA ASP A 71 -17.99 7.93 -24.92
C ASP A 71 -17.55 8.62 -23.62
N TRP A 72 -16.80 9.71 -23.73
CA TRP A 72 -16.39 10.51 -22.59
C TRP A 72 -17.58 11.14 -21.82
N LEU A 73 -18.59 11.67 -22.52
CA LEU A 73 -19.82 12.23 -21.91
C LEU A 73 -20.63 11.15 -21.19
N ILE A 74 -20.74 9.94 -21.75
CA ILE A 74 -21.40 8.79 -21.12
C ILE A 74 -20.66 8.43 -19.82
N GLN A 75 -19.34 8.43 -19.85
CA GLN A 75 -18.53 8.19 -18.66
C GLN A 75 -18.77 9.28 -17.60
N LYS A 76 -18.80 10.56 -17.97
CA LYS A 76 -19.09 11.69 -17.04
C LYS A 76 -20.50 11.61 -16.44
N LYS A 77 -21.48 11.13 -17.18
CA LYS A 77 -22.82 10.82 -16.65
C LYS A 77 -22.77 9.69 -15.61
N ALA A 78 -22.03 8.64 -15.88
CA ALA A 78 -21.85 7.54 -14.93
C ALA A 78 -21.13 8.00 -13.64
N GLU A 79 -20.12 8.85 -13.74
CA GLU A 79 -19.40 9.43 -12.60
C GLU A 79 -20.35 10.19 -11.68
N ILE A 80 -21.16 11.13 -12.20
CA ILE A 80 -22.07 11.92 -11.38
C ILE A 80 -23.17 11.06 -10.73
N LEU A 81 -23.69 10.07 -11.46
CA LEU A 81 -24.62 9.10 -10.90
C LEU A 81 -24.03 8.31 -9.74
N HIS A 82 -22.77 7.89 -9.89
CA HIS A 82 -22.06 7.15 -8.86
C HIS A 82 -21.87 7.99 -7.59
N ILE A 83 -21.49 9.25 -7.74
CA ILE A 83 -21.34 10.20 -6.63
C ILE A 83 -22.67 10.39 -5.88
N ILE A 84 -23.76 10.65 -6.60
CA ILE A 84 -25.09 10.86 -6.00
C ILE A 84 -25.55 9.58 -5.31
N ALA A 85 -25.43 8.43 -5.97
CA ALA A 85 -25.80 7.13 -5.40
C ALA A 85 -25.01 6.78 -4.14
N TRP A 86 -23.73 7.18 -4.07
CA TRP A 86 -22.92 6.99 -2.88
C TRP A 86 -23.44 7.81 -1.69
N PHE A 87 -23.76 9.09 -1.90
CA PHE A 87 -24.37 9.93 -0.86
C PHE A 87 -25.69 9.34 -0.36
N ASP A 88 -26.58 8.93 -1.28
CA ASP A 88 -27.89 8.37 -0.96
C ASP A 88 -27.75 7.04 -0.20
N LYS A 89 -26.86 6.16 -0.62
CA LYS A 89 -26.56 4.87 0.05
C LYS A 89 -26.08 5.06 1.48
N ASN A 90 -25.26 6.08 1.71
CA ASN A 90 -24.72 6.40 3.03
C ASN A 90 -25.66 7.31 3.86
N LYS A 91 -26.85 7.62 3.34
CA LYS A 91 -27.84 8.50 4.00
C LYS A 91 -27.29 9.89 4.37
N ILE A 92 -26.38 10.40 3.56
CA ILE A 92 -25.81 11.73 3.72
C ILE A 92 -26.71 12.74 3.03
N ASP A 93 -27.18 13.74 3.76
CA ASP A 93 -27.89 14.88 3.14
C ASP A 93 -26.85 15.83 2.52
N TRP A 94 -26.53 15.54 1.27
CA TRP A 94 -25.47 16.22 0.53
C TRP A 94 -25.91 17.58 -0.05
N THR A 95 -24.94 18.48 -0.20
CA THR A 95 -25.12 19.78 -0.85
C THR A 95 -24.59 19.75 -2.30
N LEU A 96 -25.08 20.69 -3.12
CA LEU A 96 -24.60 20.83 -4.51
C LEU A 96 -23.09 21.10 -4.60
N ASN A 97 -22.53 21.82 -3.61
CA ASN A 97 -21.08 22.06 -3.56
C ASN A 97 -20.28 20.80 -3.24
N GLN A 98 -20.80 19.91 -2.40
CA GLN A 98 -20.16 18.61 -2.14
C GLN A 98 -20.14 17.74 -3.40
N VAL A 99 -21.25 17.71 -4.16
CA VAL A 99 -21.28 16.99 -5.44
C VAL A 99 -20.31 17.60 -6.45
N GLU A 100 -20.21 18.91 -6.53
CA GLU A 100 -19.23 19.57 -7.40
C GLU A 100 -17.80 19.22 -7.01
N GLN A 101 -17.45 19.31 -5.73
CA GLN A 101 -16.14 18.95 -5.22
C GLN A 101 -15.81 17.49 -5.55
N GLU A 102 -16.71 16.57 -5.25
CA GLU A 102 -16.52 15.14 -5.56
C GLU A 102 -16.39 14.89 -7.08
N PHE A 103 -17.18 15.60 -7.91
CA PHE A 103 -17.09 15.46 -9.37
C PHE A 103 -15.76 15.94 -9.92
N PHE A 104 -15.24 17.09 -9.46
CA PHE A 104 -13.93 17.57 -9.87
C PHE A 104 -12.80 16.69 -9.31
N HIS A 105 -12.92 16.22 -8.08
CA HIS A 105 -12.00 15.22 -7.54
C HIS A 105 -12.05 13.92 -8.35
N TYR A 106 -13.22 13.48 -8.76
CA TYR A 106 -13.39 12.29 -9.60
C TYR A 106 -12.75 12.47 -10.98
N SER A 107 -12.84 13.67 -11.55
CA SER A 107 -12.34 13.97 -12.91
C SER A 107 -10.83 14.24 -12.98
N ASN A 108 -10.21 14.70 -11.89
CA ASN A 108 -8.79 15.07 -11.81
C ASN A 108 -7.95 14.01 -11.07
N LYS A 109 -8.40 12.77 -11.01
CA LYS A 109 -7.75 11.75 -10.21
C LYS A 109 -6.48 11.23 -10.83
N GLY A 110 -5.47 11.15 -9.97
CA GLY A 110 -4.16 10.62 -10.31
C GLY A 110 -4.19 9.14 -10.69
N ASN A 111 -3.19 8.74 -11.42
CA ASN A 111 -2.92 7.36 -11.77
C ASN A 111 -2.53 6.57 -10.51
N VAL A 112 -3.12 5.37 -10.34
CA VAL A 112 -2.91 4.55 -9.14
C VAL A 112 -1.46 4.05 -9.07
N LYS A 113 -0.88 3.65 -10.20
CA LYS A 113 0.50 3.18 -10.28
C LYS A 113 1.48 4.29 -9.91
N ASP A 114 1.33 5.48 -10.52
CA ASP A 114 2.21 6.63 -10.24
C ASP A 114 2.18 7.00 -8.75
N TYR A 115 1.01 6.92 -8.12
CA TYR A 115 0.87 7.17 -6.69
C TYR A 115 1.56 6.11 -5.84
N PHE A 116 1.43 4.81 -6.21
CA PHE A 116 2.18 3.73 -5.57
C PHE A 116 3.69 3.97 -5.65
N GLU A 117 4.21 4.29 -6.84
CA GLU A 117 5.63 4.53 -7.08
C GLU A 117 6.16 5.72 -6.27
N LYS A 118 5.42 6.84 -6.27
CA LYS A 118 5.73 8.02 -5.44
C LYS A 118 5.79 7.66 -3.95
N LEU A 119 4.82 6.87 -3.46
CA LEU A 119 4.77 6.44 -2.07
C LEU A 119 5.93 5.49 -1.73
N ILE A 120 6.25 4.55 -2.62
CA ILE A 120 7.40 3.64 -2.47
C ILE A 120 8.69 4.45 -2.39
N GLN A 121 8.88 5.44 -3.26
CA GLN A 121 10.07 6.29 -3.24
C GLN A 121 10.16 7.10 -1.95
N THR A 122 9.06 7.71 -1.50
CA THR A 122 9.00 8.43 -0.22
C THR A 122 9.43 7.54 0.97
N TYR A 123 8.99 6.27 0.99
CA TYR A 123 9.41 5.33 2.05
C TYR A 123 10.88 4.92 1.93
N LYS A 124 11.45 4.86 0.72
CA LYS A 124 12.90 4.64 0.54
C LYS A 124 13.70 5.82 1.06
N ASP A 125 13.31 7.03 0.69
CA ASP A 125 13.98 8.28 1.07
C ASP A 125 13.95 8.51 2.59
N THR A 126 12.86 8.07 3.25
CA THR A 126 12.70 8.14 4.70
C THR A 126 13.22 6.90 5.43
N ASN A 127 13.98 6.03 4.77
CA ASN A 127 14.56 4.79 5.32
C ASN A 127 13.54 3.80 5.91
N HIS A 128 12.28 3.83 5.43
CA HIS A 128 11.22 2.85 5.77
C HIS A 128 11.18 1.71 4.76
N ILE A 129 12.33 1.09 4.49
CA ILE A 129 12.53 0.13 3.40
C ILE A 129 11.57 -1.07 3.49
N GLY A 130 11.23 -1.53 4.70
CA GLY A 130 10.25 -2.61 4.89
C GLY A 130 8.85 -2.26 4.35
N ASN A 131 8.42 -0.99 4.50
CA ASN A 131 7.16 -0.50 3.94
C ASN A 131 7.26 -0.37 2.42
N ALA A 132 8.34 0.24 1.91
CA ALA A 132 8.61 0.32 0.48
C ALA A 132 8.54 -1.07 -0.18
N ALA A 133 9.18 -2.07 0.40
CA ALA A 133 9.14 -3.46 -0.11
C ALA A 133 7.74 -4.09 -0.06
N CYS A 134 6.91 -3.74 0.95
CA CYS A 134 5.52 -4.20 1.05
C CYS A 134 4.67 -3.62 -0.09
N TYR A 135 4.72 -2.32 -0.30
CA TYR A 135 3.98 -1.64 -1.36
C TYR A 135 4.45 -2.09 -2.75
N ASN A 136 5.76 -2.22 -2.97
CA ASN A 136 6.31 -2.68 -4.24
C ASN A 136 5.83 -4.09 -4.62
N ARG A 137 5.75 -5.03 -3.66
CA ARG A 137 5.20 -6.36 -3.92
C ARG A 137 3.72 -6.32 -4.27
N THR A 138 2.97 -5.45 -3.59
CA THR A 138 1.53 -5.30 -3.86
C THR A 138 1.31 -4.70 -5.24
N LEU A 139 2.08 -3.67 -5.61
CA LEU A 139 2.07 -3.07 -6.94
C LEU A 139 2.36 -4.12 -8.02
N HIS A 140 3.44 -4.88 -7.87
CA HIS A 140 3.79 -5.93 -8.83
C HIS A 140 2.69 -6.98 -9.01
N LEU A 141 1.97 -7.36 -7.95
CA LEU A 141 0.84 -8.30 -8.08
C LEU A 141 -0.38 -7.68 -8.74
N LEU A 142 -0.61 -6.38 -8.56
CA LEU A 142 -1.67 -5.65 -9.28
C LEU A 142 -1.36 -5.56 -10.77
N GLU A 143 -0.11 -5.31 -11.14
CA GLU A 143 0.35 -5.33 -12.54
C GLU A 143 0.26 -6.72 -13.19
N LEU A 144 0.50 -7.79 -12.43
CA LEU A 144 0.31 -9.17 -12.91
C LEU A 144 -1.18 -9.57 -13.02
N PHE A 145 -2.04 -8.93 -12.26
CA PHE A 145 -3.48 -9.17 -12.29
C PHE A 145 -4.16 -8.43 -13.41
N ASP A 146 -3.71 -7.23 -13.73
CA ASP A 146 -4.35 -6.30 -14.63
C ASP A 146 -3.31 -5.71 -15.60
N ASP A 147 -3.33 -6.19 -16.85
CA ASP A 147 -2.38 -5.76 -17.89
C ASP A 147 -2.46 -4.25 -18.17
N ASN A 148 -3.61 -3.62 -17.90
CA ASN A 148 -3.83 -2.18 -18.04
C ASN A 148 -3.67 -1.40 -16.73
N PHE A 149 -3.06 -1.97 -15.68
CA PHE A 149 -2.92 -1.32 -14.38
C PHE A 149 -2.18 0.02 -14.47
N SER A 150 -1.27 0.18 -15.41
CA SER A 150 -0.55 1.43 -15.66
C SER A 150 -1.45 2.61 -16.04
N GLU A 151 -2.66 2.34 -16.52
CA GLU A 151 -3.63 3.36 -16.92
C GLU A 151 -4.75 3.57 -15.89
N ARG A 152 -4.82 2.70 -14.85
CA ARG A 152 -5.89 2.75 -13.86
C ARG A 152 -5.87 4.02 -13.04
N VAL A 153 -7.04 4.60 -12.89
CA VAL A 153 -7.31 5.72 -11.99
C VAL A 153 -8.05 5.23 -10.73
N PHE A 154 -7.97 5.99 -9.64
CA PHE A 154 -8.52 5.60 -8.33
C PHE A 154 -10.00 5.19 -8.35
N PRO A 155 -10.91 5.83 -9.08
CA PRO A 155 -12.32 5.41 -9.15
C PRO A 155 -12.54 3.99 -9.67
N GLU A 156 -11.63 3.47 -10.46
CA GLU A 156 -11.73 2.13 -11.05
C GLU A 156 -11.32 1.03 -10.06
N ILE A 157 -10.65 1.40 -8.95
CA ILE A 157 -10.31 0.47 -7.87
C ILE A 157 -11.51 0.33 -6.92
N ASP A 158 -12.63 -0.06 -7.46
CA ASP A 158 -13.89 -0.26 -6.75
C ASP A 158 -13.96 -1.64 -6.05
N ILE A 159 -15.11 -1.93 -5.43
CA ILE A 159 -15.33 -3.22 -4.76
C ILE A 159 -15.30 -4.42 -5.72
N LYS A 160 -15.68 -4.23 -6.99
CA LYS A 160 -15.65 -5.30 -7.99
C LYS A 160 -14.21 -5.63 -8.36
N TYR A 161 -13.40 -4.60 -8.57
CA TYR A 161 -11.97 -4.74 -8.83
C TYR A 161 -11.26 -5.47 -7.68
N VAL A 162 -11.50 -5.06 -6.43
CA VAL A 162 -10.90 -5.67 -5.25
C VAL A 162 -11.32 -7.14 -5.09
N LYS A 163 -12.59 -7.48 -5.35
CA LYS A 163 -13.06 -8.88 -5.35
C LYS A 163 -12.42 -9.71 -6.46
N ALA A 164 -12.25 -9.16 -7.66
CA ALA A 164 -11.58 -9.84 -8.77
C ALA A 164 -10.10 -10.08 -8.45
N PHE A 165 -9.42 -9.11 -7.85
CA PHE A 165 -8.05 -9.28 -7.38
C PHE A 165 -7.93 -10.36 -6.29
N ASP A 166 -8.92 -10.48 -5.38
CA ASP A 166 -8.94 -11.55 -4.39
C ASP A 166 -9.04 -12.94 -5.05
N VAL A 167 -9.89 -13.09 -6.05
CA VAL A 167 -10.02 -14.33 -6.84
C VAL A 167 -8.71 -14.67 -7.55
N PHE A 168 -8.03 -13.67 -8.12
CA PHE A 168 -6.70 -13.86 -8.73
C PHE A 168 -5.67 -14.37 -7.70
N LEU A 169 -5.62 -13.78 -6.51
CA LEU A 169 -4.72 -14.23 -5.45
C LEU A 169 -5.03 -15.66 -4.97
N GLN A 170 -6.33 -16.03 -4.91
CA GLN A 170 -6.75 -17.40 -4.60
C GLN A 170 -6.28 -18.41 -5.66
N LYS A 171 -6.44 -18.09 -6.95
CA LYS A 171 -5.93 -18.92 -8.05
C LYS A 171 -4.41 -19.13 -8.00
N ARG A 172 -3.68 -18.20 -7.38
CA ARG A 172 -2.24 -18.31 -7.11
C ARG A 172 -1.94 -19.00 -5.77
N GLU A 173 -2.93 -19.70 -5.19
CA GLU A 173 -2.81 -20.44 -3.93
C GLU A 173 -2.35 -19.59 -2.72
N CYS A 174 -2.57 -18.27 -2.77
CA CYS A 174 -2.26 -17.39 -1.65
C CYS A 174 -3.20 -17.69 -0.47
N LYS A 175 -2.63 -18.07 0.67
CA LYS A 175 -3.38 -18.26 1.93
C LYS A 175 -4.03 -16.95 2.41
N GLY A 176 -5.08 -17.02 3.23
CA GLY A 176 -5.82 -15.88 3.71
C GLY A 176 -4.96 -14.80 4.36
N ASN A 177 -4.02 -15.17 5.23
CA ASN A 177 -3.08 -14.23 5.85
C ASN A 177 -2.16 -13.54 4.83
N THR A 178 -1.78 -14.21 3.74
CA THR A 178 -1.00 -13.61 2.65
C THR A 178 -1.85 -12.62 1.86
N ARG A 179 -3.10 -12.98 1.52
CA ARG A 179 -4.06 -12.09 0.88
C ARG A 179 -4.34 -10.86 1.75
N LYS A 180 -4.57 -11.07 3.04
CA LYS A 180 -4.74 -10.01 4.04
C LYS A 180 -3.57 -9.03 4.04
N PHE A 181 -2.33 -9.50 3.87
CA PHE A 181 -1.14 -8.63 3.77
C PHE A 181 -1.23 -7.68 2.56
N TYR A 182 -1.57 -8.18 1.37
CA TYR A 182 -1.69 -7.36 0.17
C TYR A 182 -2.87 -6.38 0.26
N PHE A 183 -4.02 -6.82 0.76
CA PHE A 183 -5.16 -5.92 0.94
C PHE A 183 -4.95 -4.86 2.02
N LYS A 184 -4.18 -5.14 3.07
CA LYS A 184 -3.75 -4.10 4.02
C LYS A 184 -2.91 -3.03 3.35
N ALA A 185 -2.00 -3.42 2.45
CA ALA A 185 -1.17 -2.48 1.71
C ALA A 185 -2.01 -1.64 0.73
N LEU A 186 -2.86 -2.27 -0.10
CA LEU A 186 -3.76 -1.56 -1.02
C LEU A 186 -4.70 -0.60 -0.27
N ARG A 187 -5.28 -1.05 0.85
CA ARG A 187 -6.12 -0.21 1.70
C ARG A 187 -5.37 0.99 2.25
N ALA A 188 -4.12 0.81 2.68
CA ALA A 188 -3.30 1.90 3.20
C ALA A 188 -2.96 2.92 2.11
N VAL A 189 -2.71 2.48 0.88
CA VAL A 189 -2.48 3.37 -0.29
C VAL A 189 -3.73 4.17 -0.59
N LEU A 190 -4.91 3.54 -0.68
CA LEU A 190 -6.18 4.23 -0.93
C LEU A 190 -6.51 5.24 0.17
N ASN A 191 -6.31 4.89 1.44
CA ASN A 191 -6.52 5.83 2.55
C ASN A 191 -5.60 7.05 2.46
N LYS A 192 -4.33 6.85 2.09
CA LYS A 192 -3.39 7.96 1.89
C LYS A 192 -3.78 8.82 0.69
N ALA A 193 -4.16 8.19 -0.43
CA ALA A 193 -4.61 8.90 -1.61
C ALA A 193 -5.87 9.74 -1.32
N ILE A 194 -6.79 9.25 -0.48
CA ILE A 194 -7.95 10.02 -0.03
C ILE A 194 -7.50 11.22 0.83
N GLN A 195 -6.58 11.02 1.77
CA GLN A 195 -6.04 12.10 2.61
C GLN A 195 -5.31 13.17 1.79
N ASP A 196 -4.62 12.77 0.73
CA ASP A 196 -3.88 13.65 -0.18
C ASP A 196 -4.79 14.30 -1.25
N GLY A 197 -6.11 13.96 -1.29
CA GLY A 197 -7.07 14.47 -2.27
C GLY A 197 -6.99 13.83 -3.65
N GLU A 198 -6.17 12.79 -3.83
CA GLU A 198 -5.99 12.06 -5.10
C GLU A 198 -7.09 11.00 -5.34
N ALA A 199 -7.78 10.56 -4.30
CA ALA A 199 -8.87 9.59 -4.36
C ALA A 199 -10.11 10.09 -3.61
N SER A 200 -11.30 9.56 -3.95
CA SER A 200 -12.56 9.89 -3.28
C SER A 200 -13.03 8.77 -2.37
N GLU A 201 -13.69 9.14 -1.27
CA GLU A 201 -14.37 8.18 -0.41
C GLU A 201 -15.56 7.49 -1.11
N SER A 202 -16.15 8.12 -2.14
CA SER A 202 -17.32 7.60 -2.86
C SER A 202 -17.05 6.25 -3.55
N THR A 203 -15.81 6.00 -3.96
CA THR A 203 -15.39 4.76 -4.62
C THR A 203 -14.62 3.81 -3.71
N TYR A 204 -14.46 4.17 -2.42
CA TYR A 204 -13.62 3.42 -1.48
C TYR A 204 -14.14 1.99 -1.24
N PRO A 205 -13.37 0.95 -1.62
CA PRO A 205 -13.87 -0.43 -1.62
C PRO A 205 -13.88 -1.10 -0.23
N PHE A 206 -13.20 -0.54 0.76
CA PHE A 206 -13.04 -1.12 2.10
C PHE A 206 -13.94 -0.49 3.17
N GLY A 207 -14.88 0.38 2.77
CA GLY A 207 -15.83 1.05 3.65
C GLY A 207 -16.90 0.10 4.23
N LYS A 208 -17.88 0.68 4.92
CA LYS A 208 -19.02 -0.07 5.48
C LYS A 208 -19.78 -0.82 4.38
N GLY A 209 -19.87 -2.15 4.51
CA GLY A 209 -20.46 -3.02 3.49
C GLY A 209 -19.56 -3.28 2.28
N GLY A 210 -18.31 -2.81 2.30
CA GLY A 210 -17.30 -3.10 1.31
C GLY A 210 -16.55 -4.42 1.55
N PHE A 211 -15.35 -4.54 0.97
CA PHE A 211 -14.50 -5.73 1.11
C PHE A 211 -13.88 -5.79 2.52
N SER A 212 -14.12 -6.89 3.23
CA SER A 212 -13.61 -7.10 4.59
C SER A 212 -12.21 -7.72 4.58
N VAL A 213 -11.19 -6.91 4.87
CA VAL A 213 -9.81 -7.41 5.03
C VAL A 213 -9.67 -8.29 6.28
N ALA A 214 -10.51 -8.09 7.30
CA ALA A 214 -10.48 -8.86 8.53
C ALA A 214 -10.94 -10.31 8.31
N SER A 215 -11.91 -10.54 7.41
CA SER A 215 -12.43 -11.88 7.11
C SER A 215 -11.41 -12.81 6.46
N LEU A 216 -10.27 -12.29 5.99
CA LEU A 216 -9.19 -13.09 5.42
C LEU A 216 -8.25 -13.68 6.48
N GLU A 217 -8.49 -13.39 7.76
CA GLU A 217 -7.64 -13.88 8.84
C GLU A 217 -7.82 -15.37 9.04
N GLU A 218 -6.72 -16.08 8.98
CA GLU A 218 -6.64 -17.51 9.28
C GLU A 218 -5.80 -17.71 10.53
N GLU A 219 -6.27 -18.57 11.42
CA GLU A 219 -5.47 -18.99 12.56
C GLU A 219 -4.24 -19.77 12.06
N THR A 220 -3.09 -19.40 12.61
CA THR A 220 -1.84 -20.12 12.35
C THR A 220 -1.39 -20.82 13.61
N MET A 221 -1.10 -22.11 13.52
CA MET A 221 -0.49 -22.83 14.63
C MET A 221 0.83 -22.18 15.01
N LYS A 222 0.96 -21.85 16.29
CA LYS A 222 2.22 -21.37 16.83
C LYS A 222 3.22 -22.54 16.81
N ARG A 223 4.29 -22.39 16.04
CA ARG A 223 5.39 -23.33 16.02
C ARG A 223 6.35 -22.94 17.14
N TYR A 224 6.65 -23.86 18.00
CA TYR A 224 7.69 -23.73 19.01
C TYR A 224 8.61 -24.94 18.92
N LEU A 225 9.85 -24.77 19.30
CA LEU A 225 10.80 -25.85 19.40
C LEU A 225 10.70 -26.44 20.81
N PRO A 226 10.38 -27.74 20.98
CA PRO A 226 10.39 -28.39 22.29
C PRO A 226 11.76 -28.27 22.97
N HIS A 227 11.78 -28.36 24.29
CA HIS A 227 13.02 -28.25 25.06
C HIS A 227 14.06 -29.31 24.65
N GLU A 228 13.59 -30.51 24.42
CA GLU A 228 14.46 -31.65 23.96
C GLU A 228 15.16 -31.34 22.62
N ASP A 229 14.43 -30.75 21.69
CA ASP A 229 14.99 -30.37 20.38
C ASP A 229 15.93 -29.14 20.51
N MET A 230 15.69 -28.27 21.46
CA MET A 230 16.64 -27.20 21.81
C MET A 230 17.97 -27.76 22.33
N GLU A 231 17.91 -28.78 23.19
CA GLU A 231 19.13 -29.44 23.70
C GLU A 231 19.85 -30.23 22.59
N LYS A 232 19.12 -30.91 21.69
CA LYS A 232 19.71 -31.51 20.49
C LYS A 232 20.42 -30.45 19.64
N LEU A 233 19.77 -29.35 19.33
CA LEU A 233 20.35 -28.25 18.53
C LEU A 233 21.64 -27.71 19.15
N LYS A 234 21.71 -27.54 20.48
CA LYS A 234 22.90 -27.07 21.20
C LYS A 234 24.06 -28.03 21.03
N ASN A 235 23.78 -29.36 21.03
CA ASN A 235 24.79 -30.43 21.09
C ASN A 235 25.07 -31.07 19.73
N THR A 236 24.33 -30.68 18.67
CA THR A 236 24.54 -31.24 17.32
C THR A 236 25.93 -30.88 16.82
N VAL A 237 26.59 -31.88 16.26
CA VAL A 237 27.87 -31.71 15.58
C VAL A 237 27.61 -30.92 14.29
N VAL A 238 28.34 -29.84 14.11
CA VAL A 238 28.24 -28.98 12.92
C VAL A 238 29.33 -29.32 11.93
N GLU A 239 28.99 -29.37 10.66
CA GLU A 239 29.91 -29.70 9.57
C GLU A 239 30.66 -28.51 9.00
N SER A 240 30.13 -27.29 9.24
CA SER A 240 30.69 -26.06 8.66
C SER A 240 30.58 -24.87 9.59
N VAL A 241 31.45 -23.87 9.38
CA VAL A 241 31.41 -22.58 10.06
C VAL A 241 30.08 -21.87 9.82
N ALA A 242 29.47 -22.04 8.66
CA ALA A 242 28.18 -21.43 8.32
C ALA A 242 27.02 -22.02 9.13
N GLN A 243 27.04 -23.35 9.37
CA GLN A 243 26.07 -23.98 10.26
C GLN A 243 26.27 -23.57 11.72
N GLU A 244 27.53 -23.49 12.18
CA GLU A 244 27.85 -23.01 13.53
C GLU A 244 27.37 -21.56 13.74
N LEU A 245 27.62 -20.70 12.77
CA LEU A 245 27.13 -19.32 12.81
C LEU A 245 25.58 -19.29 12.88
N ALA A 246 24.91 -20.10 12.07
CA ALA A 246 23.45 -20.16 12.05
C ALA A 246 22.89 -20.63 13.41
N ARG A 247 23.48 -21.68 13.99
CA ARG A 247 23.12 -22.19 15.31
C ARG A 247 23.29 -21.12 16.38
N ARG A 248 24.43 -20.45 16.43
CA ARG A 248 24.72 -19.42 17.44
C ARG A 248 23.82 -18.19 17.31
N LEU A 249 23.51 -17.77 16.10
CA LEU A 249 22.54 -16.67 15.87
C LEU A 249 21.14 -17.06 16.32
N PHE A 250 20.73 -18.32 16.11
CA PHE A 250 19.45 -18.82 16.62
C PHE A 250 19.44 -18.85 18.15
N LEU A 251 20.48 -19.41 18.79
CA LEU A 251 20.60 -19.44 20.25
C LEU A 251 20.66 -18.04 20.85
N PHE A 252 21.35 -17.10 20.21
CA PHE A 252 21.36 -15.70 20.63
C PHE A 252 19.95 -15.11 20.61
N SER A 253 19.20 -15.35 19.50
CA SER A 253 17.81 -14.91 19.43
C SER A 253 16.95 -15.54 20.53
N TYR A 254 17.13 -16.83 20.82
CA TYR A 254 16.40 -17.54 21.86
C TYR A 254 16.68 -16.95 23.26
N TYR A 255 17.95 -16.82 23.65
CA TYR A 255 18.33 -16.26 24.95
C TYR A 255 17.99 -14.78 25.11
N CYS A 256 17.89 -14.08 23.97
CA CYS A 256 17.42 -12.68 23.92
C CYS A 256 15.88 -12.57 23.74
N TYR A 257 15.10 -13.55 24.20
CA TYR A 257 13.64 -13.55 24.21
C TYR A 257 13.00 -13.35 22.83
N GLY A 258 13.61 -13.86 21.77
CA GLY A 258 13.11 -13.78 20.41
C GLY A 258 13.39 -12.43 19.75
N ILE A 259 14.57 -11.87 19.98
CA ILE A 259 15.01 -10.67 19.22
C ILE A 259 14.93 -10.95 17.71
N SER A 260 14.35 -10.02 16.95
CA SER A 260 14.24 -10.23 15.52
C SER A 260 15.62 -10.21 14.85
N PHE A 261 15.78 -10.96 13.75
CA PHE A 261 17.07 -11.05 13.04
C PHE A 261 17.58 -9.66 12.59
N ILE A 262 16.69 -8.76 12.16
CA ILE A 262 17.09 -7.40 11.79
C ILE A 262 17.51 -6.58 13.01
N ASP A 263 16.84 -6.73 14.15
CA ASP A 263 17.22 -6.02 15.37
C ASP A 263 18.58 -6.54 15.86
N ALA A 264 18.80 -7.86 15.85
CA ALA A 264 20.06 -8.49 16.19
C ALA A 264 21.20 -8.03 15.26
N ALA A 265 20.94 -7.95 13.94
CA ALA A 265 21.93 -7.50 12.95
C ALA A 265 22.39 -6.06 13.16
N LEU A 266 21.57 -5.22 13.76
CA LEU A 266 21.85 -3.80 13.99
C LEU A 266 22.39 -3.50 15.39
N LEU A 267 22.56 -4.53 16.24
CA LEU A 267 23.19 -4.34 17.56
C LEU A 267 24.67 -3.98 17.41
N THR A 268 25.08 -2.94 18.12
CA THR A 268 26.46 -2.46 18.21
C THR A 268 26.95 -2.45 19.66
N LYS A 269 28.23 -2.26 19.88
CA LYS A 269 28.83 -2.11 21.23
C LYS A 269 28.12 -1.04 22.07
N LYS A 270 27.57 0.01 21.45
CA LYS A 270 26.80 1.08 22.11
C LYS A 270 25.49 0.59 22.73
N ASN A 271 25.00 -0.59 22.32
CA ASN A 271 23.79 -1.19 22.88
C ASN A 271 24.07 -1.93 24.21
N ILE A 272 25.34 -2.16 24.59
CA ILE A 272 25.72 -2.77 25.87
C ILE A 272 25.83 -1.66 26.90
N ILE A 273 24.94 -1.69 27.89
CA ILE A 273 24.89 -0.68 28.97
C ILE A 273 25.06 -1.39 30.29
N ARG A 274 25.97 -0.87 31.15
CA ARG A 274 26.18 -1.36 32.50
C ARG A 274 25.39 -0.50 33.49
N TYR A 275 24.50 -1.12 34.28
CA TYR A 275 23.81 -0.46 35.37
C TYR A 275 23.35 -1.51 36.42
N ASN A 276 23.12 -1.08 37.67
CA ASN A 276 22.68 -1.94 38.78
C ASN A 276 23.47 -3.27 38.91
N GLY A 277 24.80 -3.20 38.75
CA GLY A 277 25.67 -4.36 38.90
C GLY A 277 25.58 -5.41 37.78
N GLY A 278 24.93 -5.12 36.65
CA GLY A 278 24.81 -6.02 35.52
C GLY A 278 25.04 -5.33 34.16
N ASN A 279 25.30 -6.14 33.17
CA ASN A 279 25.34 -5.69 31.77
C ASN A 279 24.01 -6.00 31.09
N TYR A 280 23.56 -5.09 30.25
CA TYR A 280 22.27 -5.19 29.54
C TYR A 280 22.45 -4.82 28.08
N ILE A 281 21.76 -5.57 27.19
CA ILE A 281 21.54 -5.15 25.80
C ILE A 281 20.31 -4.25 25.80
N VAL A 282 20.50 -3.00 25.37
CA VAL A 282 19.42 -1.98 25.34
C VAL A 282 19.23 -1.49 23.92
N TYR A 283 18.04 -1.68 23.36
CA TYR A 283 17.73 -1.26 21.99
C TYR A 283 16.26 -0.90 21.81
N LYS A 284 15.93 -0.15 20.76
CA LYS A 284 14.55 0.04 20.28
C LYS A 284 14.33 -0.84 19.06
N ARG A 285 13.20 -1.57 19.03
CA ARG A 285 12.85 -2.40 17.87
C ARG A 285 12.83 -1.57 16.59
N ASN A 286 13.55 -2.00 15.57
CA ASN A 286 13.63 -1.29 14.28
C ASN A 286 12.25 -1.03 13.67
N LYS A 287 11.32 -2.00 13.80
CA LYS A 287 9.94 -1.88 13.28
C LYS A 287 9.12 -0.75 13.93
N THR A 288 9.39 -0.40 15.18
CA THR A 288 8.55 0.52 15.98
C THR A 288 9.32 1.68 16.58
N LYS A 289 10.61 1.84 16.27
CA LYS A 289 11.49 2.85 16.89
C LYS A 289 11.01 4.29 16.74
N GLU A 290 10.27 4.58 15.67
CA GLU A 290 9.73 5.92 15.34
C GLU A 290 8.41 6.24 16.05
N ALA A 291 7.79 5.28 16.73
CA ALA A 291 6.52 5.53 17.42
C ALA A 291 6.74 6.39 18.68
N LYS A 292 5.85 7.37 18.92
CA LYS A 292 5.99 8.44 19.92
C LYS A 292 6.23 7.98 21.37
N ARG A 293 5.93 6.73 21.74
CA ARG A 293 6.02 6.23 23.14
C ARG A 293 6.71 4.88 23.25
N VAL A 294 7.68 4.59 22.37
CA VAL A 294 8.40 3.31 22.42
C VAL A 294 9.45 3.35 23.51
N LYS A 295 9.28 2.48 24.50
CA LYS A 295 10.32 2.22 25.51
C LYS A 295 11.40 1.31 24.91
N PRO A 296 12.67 1.51 25.25
CA PRO A 296 13.74 0.58 24.90
C PRO A 296 13.48 -0.80 25.51
N ILE A 297 13.80 -1.85 24.75
CA ILE A 297 13.87 -3.21 25.27
C ILE A 297 15.21 -3.34 26.00
N GLN A 298 15.17 -3.97 27.19
CA GLN A 298 16.34 -4.19 28.03
C GLN A 298 16.46 -5.68 28.32
N ILE A 299 17.54 -6.29 27.90
CA ILE A 299 17.81 -7.72 28.09
C ILE A 299 19.06 -7.83 28.95
N ARG A 300 18.94 -8.47 30.12
CA ARG A 300 20.10 -8.74 30.99
C ARG A 300 21.01 -9.74 30.26
N ILE A 301 22.30 -9.44 30.21
CA ILE A 301 23.30 -10.34 29.66
C ILE A 301 23.54 -11.45 30.71
N THR A 302 23.06 -12.64 30.39
CA THR A 302 23.36 -13.88 31.14
C THR A 302 24.69 -14.47 30.69
N GLN A 303 25.16 -15.53 31.35
CA GLN A 303 26.40 -16.20 30.95
C GLN A 303 26.29 -16.76 29.54
N GLU A 304 25.14 -17.35 29.18
CA GLU A 304 24.92 -17.89 27.82
C GLU A 304 24.98 -16.82 26.74
N ILE A 305 24.43 -15.63 27.02
CA ILE A 305 24.51 -14.49 26.07
C ILE A 305 25.96 -14.00 26.00
N GLN A 306 26.67 -13.94 27.15
CA GLN A 306 28.05 -13.50 27.17
C GLN A 306 28.95 -14.44 26.37
N ASP A 307 28.81 -15.76 26.57
CA ASP A 307 29.59 -16.77 25.83
C ASP A 307 29.39 -16.66 24.32
N LEU A 308 28.15 -16.37 23.88
CA LEU A 308 27.85 -16.12 22.47
C LEU A 308 28.52 -14.83 21.96
N LEU A 309 28.45 -13.75 22.73
CA LEU A 309 29.07 -12.47 22.37
C LEU A 309 30.60 -12.61 22.29
N ASP A 310 31.21 -13.33 23.24
CA ASP A 310 32.64 -13.60 23.27
C ASP A 310 33.06 -14.42 22.05
N TRP A 311 32.25 -15.45 21.68
CA TRP A 311 32.50 -16.22 20.46
C TRP A 311 32.45 -15.34 19.20
N PHE A 312 31.44 -14.46 19.07
CA PHE A 312 31.37 -13.55 17.93
C PHE A 312 32.56 -12.58 17.90
N ALA A 313 33.03 -12.13 19.07
CA ALA A 313 34.18 -11.23 19.19
C ALA A 313 35.51 -11.88 18.75
N THR A 314 35.63 -13.21 18.70
CA THR A 314 36.83 -13.91 18.18
C THR A 314 37.00 -13.74 16.66
N TYR A 315 35.92 -13.38 15.93
CA TYR A 315 35.99 -13.13 14.51
C TYR A 315 36.45 -11.71 14.22
N THR A 316 37.59 -11.56 13.59
CA THR A 316 38.18 -10.26 13.19
C THR A 316 37.40 -9.53 12.08
N LEU A 317 36.33 -10.14 11.56
CA LEU A 317 35.48 -9.60 10.48
C LEU A 317 34.32 -8.74 11.00
N LEU A 318 34.27 -8.40 12.30
CA LEU A 318 33.30 -7.46 12.82
C LEU A 318 33.61 -6.06 12.26
N VAL A 319 32.65 -5.50 11.56
CA VAL A 319 32.75 -4.14 10.99
C VAL A 319 31.82 -3.19 11.76
N GLU A 320 32.18 -1.90 11.79
CA GLU A 320 31.32 -0.82 12.32
C GLU A 320 30.82 -1.05 13.77
N ASP A 321 31.60 -1.71 14.63
CA ASP A 321 31.24 -2.04 16.02
C ASP A 321 30.02 -2.96 16.21
N TYR A 322 29.54 -3.63 15.14
CA TYR A 322 28.47 -4.61 15.26
C TYR A 322 28.84 -5.74 16.25
N LEU A 323 27.87 -6.19 17.06
CA LEU A 323 28.07 -7.26 18.04
C LEU A 323 28.09 -8.65 17.42
N LEU A 324 27.35 -8.83 16.32
CA LEU A 324 27.16 -10.15 15.70
C LEU A 324 27.65 -10.16 14.27
N LEU A 325 28.15 -11.30 13.81
CA LEU A 325 28.67 -11.49 12.45
C LEU A 325 27.54 -11.68 11.42
N ILE A 326 26.55 -10.80 11.43
CA ILE A 326 25.48 -10.75 10.43
C ILE A 326 25.85 -9.76 9.32
N VAL A 327 26.28 -8.57 9.68
CA VAL A 327 26.76 -7.55 8.76
C VAL A 327 28.29 -7.63 8.72
N SER A 328 28.87 -8.00 7.58
CA SER A 328 30.31 -8.16 7.38
C SER A 328 30.87 -7.27 6.29
N ILE A 329 30.10 -6.29 5.82
CA ILE A 329 30.50 -5.30 4.80
C ILE A 329 30.23 -3.92 5.36
N ALA A 330 31.28 -3.09 5.42
CA ALA A 330 31.18 -1.71 5.86
C ALA A 330 30.52 -0.82 4.82
N GLY A 331 29.90 0.29 5.27
CA GLY A 331 29.34 1.32 4.41
C GLY A 331 27.96 1.05 3.82
N TYR A 332 27.38 -0.12 4.05
CA TYR A 332 26.00 -0.38 3.63
C TYR A 332 25.01 0.40 4.50
N ASN A 333 24.08 1.08 3.84
CA ASN A 333 23.01 1.83 4.50
C ASN A 333 21.68 1.67 3.75
N GLY A 334 20.59 2.16 4.33
CA GLY A 334 19.26 2.19 3.70
C GLY A 334 18.86 0.88 3.07
N GLU A 335 18.49 0.92 1.79
CA GLU A 335 18.00 -0.24 1.03
C GLU A 335 19.09 -1.32 0.85
N GLN A 336 20.35 -0.93 0.67
CA GLN A 336 21.45 -1.88 0.52
C GLN A 336 21.62 -2.72 1.79
N LEU A 337 21.66 -2.09 2.96
CA LEU A 337 21.77 -2.78 4.25
C LEU A 337 20.56 -3.69 4.50
N TYR A 338 19.36 -3.19 4.23
CA TYR A 338 18.13 -3.98 4.38
C TYR A 338 18.15 -5.25 3.51
N ASN A 339 18.49 -5.12 2.24
CA ASN A 339 18.54 -6.25 1.31
C ASN A 339 19.67 -7.24 1.68
N TYR A 340 20.81 -6.73 2.14
CA TYR A 340 21.91 -7.55 2.64
C TYR A 340 21.45 -8.39 3.85
N ILE A 341 20.88 -7.77 4.87
CA ILE A 341 20.38 -8.48 6.07
C ILE A 341 19.33 -9.53 5.70
N ARG A 342 18.42 -9.22 4.77
CA ARG A 342 17.43 -10.21 4.28
C ARG A 342 18.07 -11.39 3.57
N SER A 343 19.07 -11.16 2.75
CA SER A 343 19.84 -12.24 2.08
C SER A 343 20.55 -13.10 3.11
N ARG A 344 21.14 -12.49 4.14
CA ARG A 344 21.80 -13.22 5.23
C ARG A 344 20.81 -14.05 6.04
N LEU A 345 19.60 -13.51 6.33
CA LEU A 345 18.53 -14.26 6.99
C LEU A 345 18.13 -15.51 6.19
N GLY A 346 17.96 -15.38 4.86
CA GLY A 346 17.61 -16.51 4.00
C GLY A 346 18.67 -17.62 4.06
N ARG A 347 19.93 -17.28 3.93
CA ARG A 347 21.07 -18.22 4.04
C ARG A 347 21.16 -18.83 5.44
N ASN A 348 21.02 -18.02 6.48
CA ASN A 348 21.04 -18.50 7.86
C ASN A 348 19.93 -19.52 8.13
N ASN A 349 18.70 -19.28 7.66
CA ASN A 349 17.61 -20.22 7.80
C ASN A 349 17.85 -21.54 7.03
N GLN A 350 18.52 -21.47 5.87
CA GLN A 350 18.91 -22.65 5.08
C GLN A 350 19.92 -23.52 5.84
N HIS A 351 20.96 -22.90 6.42
CA HIS A 351 21.96 -23.62 7.22
C HIS A 351 21.34 -24.18 8.50
N LEU A 352 20.41 -23.46 9.14
CA LEU A 352 19.73 -23.92 10.34
C LEU A 352 18.78 -25.10 10.05
N ALA A 353 18.15 -25.14 8.88
CA ALA A 353 17.26 -26.23 8.48
C ALA A 353 18.01 -27.55 8.17
N ASN A 354 19.32 -27.45 7.95
CA ASN A 354 20.20 -28.62 7.70
C ASN A 354 20.91 -29.09 8.97
N LEU A 355 20.57 -28.55 10.12
CA LEU A 355 21.01 -28.99 11.45
C LEU A 355 19.97 -29.89 12.10
#